data_d31b696d0b3a3401c07861dde6b8eab3
#
_entry.id   d31b696d0b3a3401c07861dde6b8eab3
#
_cell.length_a   1.000
_cell.length_b   1.000
_cell.length_c   1.000
_cell.angle_alpha   90.00
_cell.angle_beta   90.00
_cell.angle_gamma   90.00
#
_symmetry.space_group_name_H-M   'P 1'
#
loop_
_entity.id
_entity.type
_entity.pdbx_description
1 polymer ?
#
loop_
_entity_poly.entity_id
_entity_poly.type
_entity_poly.pdbx_seq_one_letter_code
_entity_poly.pdbx_strand_id
1 'polypeptide(L)'
;MPPSTTEDRAVGAPGVSPLGGTVRAVVVVAAGSGTRLAQGRPKAFVEVAGRSILERSLEAVFASSVPTHVVVVVPAALVDEATVLVRDVAGVAADHVTVVVGGDSRQGSVAAGLAAVAPDVRTVLVHDCARPFTPTSQFDLVAETVEATGHGVVPGLPVTDTIKKVSAGGAGRVVGTVDRSELVAVQTPQGFPRTELDAAYASAAVVGAVTTPEVEAADDVAPVVEFTDDAALFAAAGHEVVVVAGDPAAFKITTSWDLRRAETLVAERAGGSGGSSPADGVRAAADRLRTGLGVDVHAFDADEPLHLGLLHFPDEAGLAGHSDGDAVAHAVVDALLSAAGLGDIGSVFGTSDPRFAGASGEVFLTAALERLTHAGFDVVNVAVQVIGNRPRIGARRLEMEARLIEVVGAPVSVSATTTDGLGATGRGEGVTAIATALVSVVEPRERTAPPRGTSTTGTGDHRDQPDQTDRPDQTDTTETDRSA
;
A
#
# COMPACT_ATOMS: atom_id res chain seq x y z
N MET A 1 10.22 48.33 72.37
CA MET A 1 9.56 48.20 71.02
C MET A 1 10.56 47.64 70.03
N PRO A 2 10.45 46.42 69.61
CA PRO A 2 11.20 45.91 68.47
C PRO A 2 10.28 45.94 67.21
N PRO A 3 10.83 46.03 65.98
CA PRO A 3 10.03 46.09 64.76
C PRO A 3 9.66 44.70 64.26
N SER A 4 8.44 44.55 63.73
CA SER A 4 7.88 43.38 63.13
C SER A 4 8.46 43.17 61.73
N THR A 5 9.09 42.02 61.53
CA THR A 5 9.45 41.51 60.18
C THR A 5 8.25 40.82 59.57
N THR A 6 7.72 41.40 58.53
CA THR A 6 6.70 40.77 57.66
C THR A 6 7.45 39.93 56.60
N GLU A 7 7.39 38.62 56.72
CA GLU A 7 7.81 37.70 55.68
C GLU A 7 6.79 37.75 54.55
N ASP A 8 7.23 38.28 53.45
CA ASP A 8 6.52 38.29 52.18
C ASP A 8 6.66 36.87 51.56
N ARG A 9 5.62 36.07 51.74
CA ARG A 9 5.49 34.75 51.11
C ARG A 9 4.98 34.97 49.71
N ALA A 10 5.89 35.01 48.74
CA ALA A 10 5.54 34.94 47.30
C ALA A 10 4.81 33.61 47.04
N VAL A 11 3.49 33.67 46.90
CA VAL A 11 2.68 32.58 46.37
C VAL A 11 3.03 32.48 44.88
N GLY A 12 3.85 31.48 44.54
CA GLY A 12 4.11 31.11 43.15
C GLY A 12 2.79 30.79 42.48
N ALA A 13 2.47 31.50 41.41
CA ALA A 13 1.37 31.16 40.54
C ALA A 13 1.53 29.71 40.07
N PRO A 14 0.47 28.88 40.07
CA PRO A 14 0.56 27.54 39.50
C PRO A 14 0.97 27.65 38.05
N GLY A 15 2.11 27.05 37.68
CA GLY A 15 2.57 26.95 36.30
C GLY A 15 1.46 26.25 35.51
N VAL A 16 0.90 26.97 34.54
CA VAL A 16 -0.04 26.38 33.58
C VAL A 16 0.74 25.33 32.82
N SER A 17 0.41 24.05 33.04
CA SER A 17 0.96 22.96 32.24
C SER A 17 0.64 23.24 30.78
N PRO A 18 1.58 23.14 29.82
CA PRO A 18 1.30 23.34 28.39
C PRO A 18 0.22 22.40 27.84
N LEU A 19 -0.14 21.36 28.58
CA LEU A 19 -1.20 20.38 28.26
C LEU A 19 -2.52 20.68 29.00
N GLY A 20 -2.65 21.82 29.66
CA GLY A 20 -3.85 22.19 30.43
C GLY A 20 -5.11 22.23 29.56
N GLY A 21 -6.08 21.37 29.91
CA GLY A 21 -7.38 21.27 29.24
C GLY A 21 -7.59 20.02 28.36
N THR A 22 -6.60 19.17 28.17
CA THR A 22 -6.79 17.89 27.45
C THR A 22 -7.39 16.84 28.39
N VAL A 23 -8.63 16.43 28.11
CA VAL A 23 -9.32 15.37 28.88
C VAL A 23 -9.19 13.98 28.24
N ARG A 24 -8.71 13.93 27.00
CA ARG A 24 -8.52 12.71 26.19
C ARG A 24 -7.08 12.50 25.84
N ALA A 25 -6.68 11.23 25.74
CA ALA A 25 -5.41 10.85 25.12
C ALA A 25 -5.58 9.72 24.14
N VAL A 26 -4.71 9.66 23.11
CA VAL A 26 -4.57 8.54 22.19
C VAL A 26 -3.15 7.99 22.32
N VAL A 27 -3.02 6.73 22.71
CA VAL A 27 -1.76 5.98 22.70
C VAL A 27 -1.68 5.23 21.36
N VAL A 28 -0.81 5.69 20.45
CA VAL A 28 -0.59 5.08 19.13
C VAL A 28 0.55 4.08 19.21
N VAL A 29 0.24 2.78 19.09
CA VAL A 29 1.22 1.69 19.22
C VAL A 29 1.89 1.44 17.86
N ALA A 30 3.15 1.86 17.74
CA ALA A 30 3.97 1.78 16.54
C ALA A 30 5.28 0.97 16.74
N ALA A 31 5.47 0.31 17.91
CA ALA A 31 6.71 -0.40 18.28
C ALA A 31 6.85 -1.80 17.65
N GLY A 32 5.83 -2.30 16.93
CA GLY A 32 5.85 -3.65 16.34
C GLY A 32 6.86 -3.81 15.21
N SER A 33 7.64 -4.91 15.22
CA SER A 33 8.69 -5.22 14.23
C SER A 33 8.17 -5.44 12.80
N GLY A 34 6.90 -5.84 12.64
CA GLY A 34 6.26 -6.00 11.33
C GLY A 34 6.89 -7.01 10.37
N THR A 35 7.58 -8.04 10.87
CA THR A 35 8.34 -9.05 10.10
C THR A 35 7.57 -9.68 8.93
N ARG A 36 6.24 -9.77 9.04
CA ARG A 36 5.35 -10.36 8.01
C ARG A 36 5.23 -9.53 6.72
N LEU A 37 5.59 -8.24 6.74
CA LEU A 37 5.57 -7.38 5.55
C LEU A 37 6.86 -7.45 4.71
N ALA A 38 7.95 -8.06 5.24
CA ALA A 38 9.25 -8.29 4.56
C ALA A 38 9.87 -7.03 3.89
N GLN A 39 9.58 -5.83 4.39
CA GLN A 39 10.02 -4.56 3.79
C GLN A 39 11.34 -4.02 4.37
N GLY A 40 12.05 -4.80 5.20
CA GLY A 40 13.34 -4.40 5.80
C GLY A 40 13.29 -3.25 6.80
N ARG A 41 12.11 -2.68 7.07
CA ARG A 41 11.86 -1.60 8.05
C ARG A 41 10.71 -1.99 9.00
N PRO A 42 10.66 -1.44 10.23
CA PRO A 42 9.50 -1.57 11.10
C PRO A 42 8.22 -1.08 10.40
N LYS A 43 7.15 -1.84 10.57
CA LYS A 43 5.88 -1.69 9.84
C LYS A 43 5.31 -0.27 9.84
N ALA A 44 5.42 0.44 10.96
CA ALA A 44 4.91 1.80 11.11
C ALA A 44 5.56 2.80 10.12
N PHE A 45 6.79 2.51 9.68
CA PHE A 45 7.60 3.33 8.78
C PHE A 45 7.59 2.83 7.32
N VAL A 46 6.76 1.82 7.01
CA VAL A 46 6.51 1.40 5.62
C VAL A 46 5.60 2.43 4.97
N GLU A 47 5.93 2.79 3.74
CA GLU A 47 5.16 3.78 2.97
C GLU A 47 3.94 3.16 2.28
N VAL A 48 2.87 3.93 2.25
CA VAL A 48 1.67 3.70 1.45
C VAL A 48 1.47 4.96 0.61
N ALA A 49 1.68 4.87 -0.70
CA ALA A 49 1.59 6.01 -1.62
C ALA A 49 2.36 7.25 -1.11
N GLY A 50 3.66 7.07 -0.82
CA GLY A 50 4.59 8.16 -0.48
C GLY A 50 4.48 8.73 0.94
N ARG A 51 3.64 8.16 1.82
CA ARG A 51 3.55 8.52 3.26
C ARG A 51 3.58 7.28 4.12
N SER A 52 4.27 7.33 5.24
CA SER A 52 4.37 6.19 6.15
C SER A 52 3.01 5.81 6.77
N ILE A 53 2.88 4.55 7.17
CA ILE A 53 1.72 4.06 7.92
C ILE A 53 1.50 4.90 9.19
N LEU A 54 2.58 5.33 9.87
CA LEU A 54 2.51 6.18 11.05
C LEU A 54 1.93 7.57 10.73
N GLU A 55 2.43 8.24 9.68
CA GLU A 55 1.90 9.55 9.25
C GLU A 55 0.40 9.47 8.99
N ARG A 56 -0.03 8.48 8.21
CA ARG A 56 -1.45 8.30 7.87
C ARG A 56 -2.33 8.00 9.08
N SER A 57 -1.81 7.21 10.03
CA SER A 57 -2.53 6.92 11.27
C SER A 57 -2.72 8.18 12.13
N LEU A 58 -1.72 9.05 12.17
CA LEU A 58 -1.75 10.29 12.94
C LEU A 58 -2.65 11.36 12.30
N GLU A 59 -2.79 11.41 10.98
CA GLU A 59 -3.68 12.35 10.29
C GLU A 59 -5.12 12.29 10.83
N ALA A 60 -5.66 11.08 11.03
CA ALA A 60 -7.01 10.89 11.54
C ALA A 60 -7.13 11.33 13.01
N VAL A 61 -6.09 11.14 13.81
CA VAL A 61 -6.05 11.55 15.21
C VAL A 61 -6.02 13.07 15.33
N PHE A 62 -5.16 13.74 14.55
CA PHE A 62 -5.05 15.20 14.57
C PHE A 62 -6.20 15.92 13.85
N ALA A 63 -7.02 15.22 13.08
CA ALA A 63 -8.23 15.79 12.48
C ALA A 63 -9.40 15.91 13.47
N SER A 64 -9.31 15.35 14.68
CA SER A 64 -10.33 15.55 15.74
C SER A 64 -10.36 17.01 16.19
N SER A 65 -11.56 17.51 16.41
CA SER A 65 -11.78 18.88 16.93
C SER A 65 -11.59 18.98 18.44
N VAL A 66 -11.46 17.84 19.13
CA VAL A 66 -11.29 17.78 20.58
C VAL A 66 -9.81 17.78 20.93
N PRO A 67 -9.34 18.70 21.79
CA PRO A 67 -7.95 18.70 22.26
C PRO A 67 -7.57 17.34 22.86
N THR A 68 -6.56 16.71 22.28
CA THR A 68 -6.16 15.35 22.62
C THR A 68 -4.65 15.27 22.82
N HIS A 69 -4.19 14.66 23.92
CA HIS A 69 -2.79 14.32 24.11
C HIS A 69 -2.46 13.06 23.29
N VAL A 70 -1.50 13.13 22.38
CA VAL A 70 -1.10 11.99 21.55
C VAL A 70 0.23 11.44 22.03
N VAL A 71 0.23 10.16 22.42
CA VAL A 71 1.45 9.46 22.83
C VAL A 71 1.78 8.41 21.77
N VAL A 72 2.92 8.56 21.11
CA VAL A 72 3.37 7.65 20.04
C VAL A 72 4.45 6.74 20.59
N VAL A 73 4.20 5.43 20.54
CA VAL A 73 5.09 4.40 21.08
C VAL A 73 5.84 3.73 19.97
N VAL A 74 7.18 3.87 19.92
CA VAL A 74 8.03 3.43 18.80
C VAL A 74 9.21 2.57 19.30
N PRO A 75 9.89 1.81 18.40
CA PRO A 75 11.13 1.13 18.75
C PRO A 75 12.23 2.13 19.18
N ALA A 76 13.09 1.75 20.13
CA ALA A 76 14.17 2.61 20.64
C ALA A 76 15.06 3.20 19.52
N ALA A 77 15.38 2.41 18.50
CA ALA A 77 16.23 2.82 17.38
C ALA A 77 15.60 3.90 16.47
N LEU A 78 14.29 4.16 16.60
CA LEU A 78 13.54 5.05 15.69
C LEU A 78 12.91 6.25 16.41
N VAL A 79 13.26 6.50 17.69
CA VAL A 79 12.68 7.60 18.49
C VAL A 79 12.97 8.96 17.84
N ASP A 80 14.20 9.20 17.41
CA ASP A 80 14.59 10.48 16.80
C ASP A 80 13.87 10.70 15.47
N GLU A 81 13.85 9.70 14.61
CA GLU A 81 13.13 9.74 13.32
C GLU A 81 11.63 9.96 13.54
N ALA A 82 11.03 9.20 14.46
CA ALA A 82 9.63 9.33 14.81
C ALA A 82 9.29 10.71 15.39
N THR A 83 10.17 11.27 16.22
CA THR A 83 9.96 12.59 16.83
C THR A 83 9.87 13.68 15.78
N VAL A 84 10.75 13.66 14.78
CA VAL A 84 10.72 14.62 13.67
C VAL A 84 9.43 14.44 12.85
N LEU A 85 9.14 13.23 12.43
CA LEU A 85 7.97 12.90 11.62
C LEU A 85 6.65 13.27 12.33
N VAL A 86 6.52 12.90 13.59
CA VAL A 86 5.28 13.13 14.37
C VAL A 86 5.04 14.62 14.62
N ARG A 87 6.09 15.41 14.87
CA ARG A 87 5.98 16.87 15.01
C ARG A 87 5.61 17.55 13.70
N ASP A 88 6.13 17.07 12.58
CA ASP A 88 5.77 17.59 11.25
C ASP A 88 4.28 17.35 10.96
N VAL A 89 3.78 16.14 11.20
CA VAL A 89 2.35 15.80 11.03
C VAL A 89 1.46 16.56 12.00
N ALA A 90 1.89 16.74 13.26
CA ALA A 90 1.11 17.44 14.28
C ALA A 90 1.04 18.96 14.04
N GLY A 91 2.02 19.55 13.35
CA GLY A 91 2.04 20.98 13.04
C GLY A 91 1.82 21.84 14.29
N VAL A 92 0.76 22.61 14.35
CA VAL A 92 0.41 23.47 15.50
C VAL A 92 0.08 22.70 16.79
N ALA A 93 -0.22 21.41 16.69
CA ALA A 93 -0.51 20.53 17.83
C ALA A 93 0.75 19.83 18.37
N ALA A 94 1.96 20.16 17.90
CA ALA A 94 3.21 19.50 18.28
C ALA A 94 3.51 19.50 19.79
N ASP A 95 3.02 20.50 20.53
CA ASP A 95 3.16 20.58 21.98
C ASP A 95 2.25 19.60 22.75
N HIS A 96 1.28 19.00 22.06
CA HIS A 96 0.38 17.97 22.60
C HIS A 96 0.82 16.54 22.23
N VAL A 97 2.07 16.36 21.77
CA VAL A 97 2.61 15.08 21.34
C VAL A 97 3.79 14.65 22.18
N THR A 98 3.78 13.39 22.61
CA THR A 98 4.90 12.74 23.31
C THR A 98 5.30 11.48 22.54
N VAL A 99 6.60 11.29 22.27
CA VAL A 99 7.15 10.07 21.66
C VAL A 99 7.90 9.30 22.73
N VAL A 100 7.59 8.00 22.88
CA VAL A 100 8.21 7.13 23.89
C VAL A 100 8.69 5.82 23.29
N VAL A 101 9.66 5.19 23.98
CA VAL A 101 10.16 3.86 23.60
C VAL A 101 9.15 2.81 24.05
N GLY A 102 8.82 1.86 23.14
CA GLY A 102 8.00 0.70 23.44
C GLY A 102 8.73 -0.38 24.23
N GLY A 103 7.95 -1.26 24.86
CA GLY A 103 8.45 -2.46 25.53
C GLY A 103 8.61 -3.65 24.55
N ASP A 104 9.06 -4.79 25.11
CA ASP A 104 9.31 -6.02 24.36
C ASP A 104 8.02 -6.72 23.87
N SER A 105 6.87 -6.34 24.40
CA SER A 105 5.55 -6.85 24.01
C SER A 105 4.61 -5.70 23.65
N ARG A 106 3.45 -6.04 23.03
CA ARG A 106 2.39 -5.05 22.78
C ARG A 106 1.88 -4.45 24.09
N GLN A 107 1.65 -5.28 25.11
CA GLN A 107 1.21 -4.82 26.43
C GLN A 107 2.25 -3.92 27.09
N GLY A 108 3.55 -4.29 27.05
CA GLY A 108 4.64 -3.46 27.55
C GLY A 108 4.73 -2.11 26.82
N SER A 109 4.46 -2.10 25.52
CA SER A 109 4.42 -0.86 24.74
C SER A 109 3.25 0.03 25.11
N VAL A 110 2.05 -0.53 25.34
CA VAL A 110 0.89 0.24 25.82
C VAL A 110 1.14 0.77 27.23
N ALA A 111 1.71 -0.04 28.13
CA ALA A 111 2.07 0.39 29.49
C ALA A 111 3.05 1.58 29.48
N ALA A 112 4.08 1.54 28.62
CA ALA A 112 5.01 2.65 28.43
C ALA A 112 4.30 3.91 27.91
N GLY A 113 3.36 3.74 26.99
CA GLY A 113 2.52 4.83 26.50
C GLY A 113 1.64 5.44 27.59
N LEU A 114 0.95 4.61 28.38
CA LEU A 114 0.10 5.04 29.48
C LEU A 114 0.88 5.85 30.54
N ALA A 115 2.10 5.44 30.84
CA ALA A 115 2.97 6.14 31.81
C ALA A 115 3.34 7.57 31.36
N ALA A 116 3.29 7.85 30.06
CA ALA A 116 3.57 9.16 29.47
C ALA A 116 2.33 10.03 29.26
N VAL A 117 1.12 9.50 29.49
CA VAL A 117 -0.11 10.26 29.35
C VAL A 117 -0.21 11.32 30.46
N ALA A 118 -0.59 12.53 30.08
CA ALA A 118 -0.76 13.65 31.02
C ALA A 118 -1.73 13.31 32.17
N PRO A 119 -1.48 13.79 33.40
CA PRO A 119 -2.23 13.37 34.60
C PRO A 119 -3.71 13.79 34.62
N ASP A 120 -4.08 14.83 33.91
CA ASP A 120 -5.46 15.39 33.84
C ASP A 120 -6.35 14.62 32.86
N VAL A 121 -5.78 13.73 32.05
CA VAL A 121 -6.52 12.89 31.07
C VAL A 121 -7.41 11.89 31.83
N ARG A 122 -8.66 11.79 31.40
CA ARG A 122 -9.67 10.88 31.97
C ARG A 122 -10.04 9.74 31.05
N THR A 123 -9.98 9.98 29.74
CA THR A 123 -10.32 8.98 28.71
C THR A 123 -9.09 8.69 27.87
N VAL A 124 -8.71 7.40 27.79
CA VAL A 124 -7.57 6.94 26.99
C VAL A 124 -8.06 6.02 25.88
N LEU A 125 -7.59 6.28 24.68
CA LEU A 125 -7.78 5.43 23.53
C LEU A 125 -6.46 4.76 23.18
N VAL A 126 -6.47 3.45 22.97
CA VAL A 126 -5.31 2.70 22.48
C VAL A 126 -5.53 2.34 21.01
N HIS A 127 -4.63 2.78 20.16
CA HIS A 127 -4.76 2.61 18.71
C HIS A 127 -3.56 1.91 18.09
N ASP A 128 -3.84 0.88 17.29
CA ASP A 128 -2.82 0.21 16.48
C ASP A 128 -2.46 1.10 15.28
N CYS A 129 -1.24 1.64 15.23
CA CYS A 129 -0.70 2.38 14.08
C CYS A 129 -0.95 1.68 12.74
N ALA A 130 -1.00 0.34 12.74
CA ALA A 130 -1.27 -0.49 11.59
C ALA A 130 -2.68 -0.36 10.99
N ARG A 131 -3.55 0.51 11.53
CA ARG A 131 -4.88 0.85 10.99
C ARG A 131 -4.93 2.30 10.51
N PRO A 132 -4.12 2.67 9.51
CA PRO A 132 -3.88 4.07 9.13
C PRO A 132 -5.09 4.79 8.55
N PHE A 133 -6.15 4.08 8.21
CA PHE A 133 -7.34 4.66 7.57
C PHE A 133 -8.56 4.69 8.48
N THR A 134 -8.37 4.47 9.78
CA THR A 134 -9.44 4.61 10.77
C THR A 134 -10.01 6.04 10.72
N PRO A 135 -11.31 6.21 10.48
CA PRO A 135 -11.90 7.55 10.39
C PRO A 135 -11.80 8.31 11.73
N THR A 136 -11.64 9.63 11.67
CA THR A 136 -11.67 10.50 12.87
C THR A 136 -12.95 10.32 13.68
N SER A 137 -14.09 10.18 13.01
CA SER A 137 -15.38 9.92 13.67
C SER A 137 -15.41 8.65 14.52
N GLN A 138 -14.55 7.67 14.23
CA GLN A 138 -14.44 6.46 15.04
C GLN A 138 -13.69 6.71 16.35
N PHE A 139 -12.68 7.59 16.36
CA PHE A 139 -12.02 8.03 17.59
C PHE A 139 -12.99 8.80 18.47
N ASP A 140 -13.76 9.71 17.88
CA ASP A 140 -14.75 10.51 18.60
C ASP A 140 -15.87 9.62 19.16
N LEU A 141 -16.44 8.71 18.38
CA LEU A 141 -17.48 7.78 18.81
C LEU A 141 -17.02 6.92 20.02
N VAL A 142 -15.81 6.36 19.95
CA VAL A 142 -15.26 5.54 21.03
C VAL A 142 -15.07 6.37 22.30
N ALA A 143 -14.46 7.58 22.17
CA ALA A 143 -14.21 8.44 23.32
C ALA A 143 -15.51 8.91 23.99
N GLU A 144 -16.48 9.39 23.19
CA GLU A 144 -17.79 9.84 23.67
C GLU A 144 -18.57 8.72 24.36
N THR A 145 -18.48 7.48 23.84
CA THR A 145 -19.13 6.33 24.47
C THR A 145 -18.48 5.97 25.79
N VAL A 146 -17.15 6.03 25.91
CA VAL A 146 -16.45 5.86 27.20
C VAL A 146 -16.91 6.93 28.21
N GLU A 147 -16.95 8.19 27.80
CA GLU A 147 -17.33 9.34 28.63
C GLU A 147 -18.80 9.24 29.10
N ALA A 148 -19.68 8.71 28.24
CA ALA A 148 -21.09 8.55 28.55
C ALA A 148 -21.41 7.34 29.46
N THR A 149 -20.64 6.25 29.31
CA THR A 149 -20.98 4.97 29.96
C THR A 149 -20.04 4.64 31.12
N GLY A 150 -18.82 5.11 31.12
CA GLY A 150 -17.76 4.70 32.06
C GLY A 150 -17.24 3.29 31.82
N HIS A 151 -17.56 2.67 30.67
CA HIS A 151 -17.13 1.32 30.29
C HIS A 151 -15.94 1.34 29.34
N GLY A 152 -15.28 0.19 29.18
CA GLY A 152 -14.40 -0.06 28.04
C GLY A 152 -15.21 -0.09 26.73
N VAL A 153 -14.68 0.45 25.65
CA VAL A 153 -15.37 0.55 24.37
C VAL A 153 -14.48 0.05 23.23
N VAL A 154 -15.00 -0.86 22.42
CA VAL A 154 -14.29 -1.40 21.26
C VAL A 154 -15.15 -1.27 19.99
N PRO A 155 -14.60 -0.81 18.86
CA PRO A 155 -15.29 -0.89 17.59
C PRO A 155 -15.22 -2.32 17.05
N GLY A 156 -16.33 -2.79 16.47
CA GLY A 156 -16.42 -4.13 15.91
C GLY A 156 -17.20 -4.20 14.60
N LEU A 157 -16.74 -5.05 13.71
CA LEU A 157 -17.45 -5.41 12.48
C LEU A 157 -18.13 -6.77 12.66
N PRO A 158 -19.34 -6.98 12.11
CA PRO A 158 -19.96 -8.29 12.07
C PRO A 158 -19.07 -9.31 11.35
N VAL A 159 -19.03 -10.55 11.85
CA VAL A 159 -18.32 -11.65 11.20
C VAL A 159 -19.16 -12.19 10.06
N THR A 160 -18.71 -12.02 8.82
CA THR A 160 -19.44 -12.45 7.61
C THR A 160 -19.21 -13.90 7.25
N ASP A 161 -18.03 -14.45 7.55
CA ASP A 161 -17.66 -15.83 7.22
C ASP A 161 -18.12 -16.83 8.29
N THR A 162 -18.23 -18.11 7.88
CA THR A 162 -18.49 -19.19 8.82
C THR A 162 -17.25 -19.53 9.63
N ILE A 163 -17.28 -19.37 10.95
CA ILE A 163 -16.17 -19.66 11.86
C ILE A 163 -16.24 -21.13 12.32
N LYS A 164 -15.13 -21.85 12.13
CA LYS A 164 -14.96 -23.24 12.60
C LYS A 164 -14.00 -23.29 13.78
N LYS A 165 -14.39 -23.99 14.83
CA LYS A 165 -13.50 -24.39 15.90
C LYS A 165 -12.69 -25.59 15.44
N VAL A 166 -11.37 -25.53 15.54
CA VAL A 166 -10.46 -26.63 15.16
C VAL A 166 -9.73 -27.17 16.38
N SER A 167 -9.35 -28.45 16.32
CA SER A 167 -8.56 -29.08 17.40
C SER A 167 -7.16 -28.44 17.49
N ALA A 168 -6.64 -28.29 18.72
CA ALA A 168 -5.24 -27.96 18.95
C ALA A 168 -4.35 -29.14 18.43
N GLY A 169 -3.20 -28.81 17.79
CA GLY A 169 -2.25 -29.84 17.38
C GLY A 169 -2.11 -30.10 15.88
N GLY A 170 -2.21 -29.09 15.04
CA GLY A 170 -1.58 -29.03 13.70
C GLY A 170 -2.36 -29.60 12.52
N ALA A 171 -3.27 -30.56 12.65
CA ALA A 171 -4.00 -31.14 11.51
C ALA A 171 -5.38 -30.49 11.23
N GLY A 172 -5.76 -29.45 11.97
CA GLY A 172 -6.92 -28.63 11.68
C GLY A 172 -8.25 -29.39 11.60
N ARG A 173 -8.45 -30.46 12.41
CA ARG A 173 -9.76 -31.14 12.45
C ARG A 173 -10.83 -30.20 12.94
N VAL A 174 -11.88 -30.00 12.16
CA VAL A 174 -13.05 -29.23 12.59
C VAL A 174 -13.75 -29.98 13.73
N VAL A 175 -13.86 -29.33 14.89
CA VAL A 175 -14.55 -29.87 16.08
C VAL A 175 -15.90 -29.20 16.35
N GLY A 176 -16.20 -28.11 15.65
CA GLY A 176 -17.50 -27.43 15.77
C GLY A 176 -17.60 -26.19 14.87
N THR A 177 -18.79 -25.64 14.80
CA THR A 177 -19.09 -24.35 14.18
C THR A 177 -19.42 -23.37 15.29
N VAL A 178 -18.83 -22.16 15.23
CA VAL A 178 -19.13 -21.08 16.18
C VAL A 178 -20.29 -20.25 15.61
N ASP A 179 -21.26 -19.88 16.45
CA ASP A 179 -22.32 -18.97 16.04
C ASP A 179 -21.73 -17.56 15.83
N ARG A 180 -21.71 -17.14 14.58
CA ARG A 180 -21.13 -15.84 14.21
C ARG A 180 -22.00 -14.65 14.61
N SER A 181 -23.27 -14.86 14.93
CA SER A 181 -24.17 -13.79 15.40
C SER A 181 -23.75 -13.23 16.78
N GLU A 182 -22.97 -14.01 17.54
CA GLU A 182 -22.40 -13.64 18.83
C GLU A 182 -20.97 -13.10 18.71
N LEU A 183 -20.42 -12.96 17.50
CA LEU A 183 -19.04 -12.57 17.26
C LEU A 183 -18.94 -11.24 16.55
N VAL A 184 -17.92 -10.47 16.94
CA VAL A 184 -17.47 -9.27 16.23
C VAL A 184 -15.98 -9.34 15.96
N ALA A 185 -15.57 -8.85 14.80
CA ALA A 185 -14.16 -8.62 14.48
C ALA A 185 -13.74 -7.26 15.05
N VAL A 186 -13.03 -7.29 16.18
CA VAL A 186 -12.65 -6.09 16.94
C VAL A 186 -11.60 -5.26 16.19
N GLN A 187 -11.76 -3.96 16.25
CA GLN A 187 -10.84 -2.98 15.69
C GLN A 187 -10.24 -2.09 16.80
N THR A 188 -9.47 -1.08 16.41
CA THR A 188 -9.00 0.01 17.26
C THR A 188 -9.31 1.36 16.58
N PRO A 189 -9.47 2.47 17.37
CA PRO A 189 -9.09 2.63 18.77
C PRO A 189 -9.98 1.85 19.74
N GLN A 190 -9.39 1.33 20.81
CA GLN A 190 -10.12 0.81 21.99
C GLN A 190 -10.05 1.87 23.07
N GLY A 191 -11.18 2.26 23.63
CA GLY A 191 -11.29 3.33 24.59
C GLY A 191 -11.58 2.84 26.01
N PHE A 192 -11.05 3.56 27.01
CA PHE A 192 -11.18 3.17 28.41
C PHE A 192 -11.19 4.39 29.32
N PRO A 193 -11.89 4.34 30.45
CA PRO A 193 -11.63 5.22 31.57
C PRO A 193 -10.18 5.03 32.06
N ARG A 194 -9.45 6.13 32.23
CA ARG A 194 -8.02 6.14 32.52
C ARG A 194 -7.65 5.38 33.81
N THR A 195 -8.34 5.67 34.89
CA THR A 195 -8.00 5.13 36.21
C THR A 195 -8.15 3.61 36.25
N GLU A 196 -9.22 3.11 35.64
CA GLU A 196 -9.54 1.68 35.58
C GLU A 196 -8.55 0.94 34.67
N LEU A 197 -8.16 1.55 33.54
CA LEU A 197 -7.17 0.97 32.63
C LEU A 197 -5.79 0.88 33.32
N ASP A 198 -5.36 1.94 33.99
CA ASP A 198 -4.08 1.95 34.74
C ASP A 198 -4.08 0.87 35.84
N ALA A 199 -5.19 0.69 36.57
CA ALA A 199 -5.34 -0.36 37.57
C ALA A 199 -5.30 -1.76 36.95
N ALA A 200 -5.93 -1.97 35.79
CA ALA A 200 -5.89 -3.24 35.07
C ALA A 200 -4.46 -3.59 34.65
N TYR A 201 -3.73 -2.63 34.09
CA TYR A 201 -2.32 -2.81 33.72
C TYR A 201 -1.40 -3.06 34.93
N ALA A 202 -1.60 -2.37 36.02
CA ALA A 202 -0.85 -2.59 37.27
C ALA A 202 -1.08 -3.99 37.82
N SER A 203 -2.31 -4.48 37.83
CA SER A 203 -2.67 -5.83 38.27
C SER A 203 -2.04 -6.92 37.39
N ALA A 204 -2.06 -6.76 36.06
CA ALA A 204 -1.43 -7.69 35.12
C ALA A 204 0.10 -7.72 35.29
N ALA A 205 0.74 -6.58 35.55
CA ALA A 205 2.19 -6.50 35.79
C ALA A 205 2.61 -7.25 37.05
N VAL A 206 1.79 -7.21 38.10
CA VAL A 206 2.05 -7.96 39.34
C VAL A 206 1.96 -9.46 39.13
N VAL A 207 0.98 -9.93 38.34
CA VAL A 207 0.85 -11.36 37.97
C VAL A 207 2.04 -11.83 37.14
N GLY A 208 2.53 -11.00 36.18
CA GLY A 208 3.72 -11.29 35.37
C GLY A 208 5.03 -11.30 36.14
N ALA A 209 5.17 -10.46 37.19
CA ALA A 209 6.37 -10.36 38.03
C ALA A 209 6.53 -11.56 38.99
N VAL A 210 5.45 -12.23 39.37
CA VAL A 210 5.48 -13.42 40.25
C VAL A 210 6.00 -14.67 39.53
N THR A 211 6.09 -14.64 38.19
CA THR A 211 6.57 -15.74 37.35
C THR A 211 8.02 -15.58 36.89
N THR A 212 8.90 -14.84 37.58
CA THR A 212 10.35 -14.85 37.29
C THR A 212 11.00 -16.17 37.72
N PRO A 213 12.02 -16.70 36.99
CA PRO A 213 12.47 -18.09 37.04
C PRO A 213 13.45 -18.43 38.16
N GLU A 214 13.13 -18.13 39.42
CA GLU A 214 13.93 -18.56 40.57
C GLU A 214 13.18 -19.53 41.52
N VAL A 215 12.03 -20.07 41.07
CA VAL A 215 11.35 -21.14 41.83
C VAL A 215 11.39 -22.41 41.01
N GLU A 216 12.18 -23.38 41.50
CA GLU A 216 12.23 -24.75 40.95
C GLU A 216 10.81 -25.34 40.82
N ALA A 217 10.60 -26.01 39.70
CA ALA A 217 9.42 -26.72 39.26
C ALA A 217 8.49 -27.24 40.37
N ALA A 218 7.39 -26.54 40.60
CA ALA A 218 6.17 -27.15 41.09
C ALA A 218 5.17 -27.19 39.93
N ASP A 219 4.56 -28.35 39.66
CA ASP A 219 3.71 -28.70 38.50
C ASP A 219 2.40 -27.90 38.38
N ASP A 220 2.26 -26.73 39.02
CA ASP A 220 1.03 -25.93 39.07
C ASP A 220 1.28 -24.39 38.88
N VAL A 221 2.25 -24.03 38.04
CA VAL A 221 2.40 -22.60 37.68
C VAL A 221 1.38 -22.28 36.60
N ALA A 222 0.35 -21.50 36.98
CA ALA A 222 -0.62 -20.97 35.99
C ALA A 222 0.12 -20.23 34.87
N PRO A 223 -0.18 -20.53 33.60
CA PRO A 223 0.48 -19.88 32.47
C PRO A 223 0.26 -18.37 32.54
N VAL A 224 1.31 -17.59 32.27
CA VAL A 224 1.18 -16.13 32.07
C VAL A 224 0.14 -15.91 30.98
N VAL A 225 -0.99 -15.35 31.34
CA VAL A 225 -2.07 -15.08 30.39
C VAL A 225 -1.67 -13.84 29.58
N GLU A 226 -1.14 -14.05 28.37
CA GLU A 226 -0.92 -12.95 27.43
C GLU A 226 -2.27 -12.58 26.81
N PHE A 227 -2.76 -11.39 27.10
CA PHE A 227 -4.01 -10.88 26.53
C PHE A 227 -3.78 -10.44 25.08
N THR A 228 -4.73 -10.77 24.22
CA THR A 228 -4.63 -10.47 22.78
C THR A 228 -4.85 -8.99 22.47
N ASP A 229 -5.59 -8.27 23.33
CA ASP A 229 -5.86 -6.83 23.21
C ASP A 229 -6.13 -6.20 24.61
N ASP A 230 -6.30 -4.89 24.63
CA ASP A 230 -6.48 -4.11 25.87
C ASP A 230 -7.87 -4.34 26.48
N ALA A 231 -8.87 -4.59 25.61
CA ALA A 231 -10.23 -4.90 26.07
C ALA A 231 -10.30 -6.24 26.82
N ALA A 232 -9.58 -7.25 26.37
CA ALA A 232 -9.50 -8.53 27.08
C ALA A 232 -8.84 -8.39 28.46
N LEU A 233 -7.78 -7.58 28.56
CA LEU A 233 -7.11 -7.26 29.82
C LEU A 233 -8.06 -6.50 30.75
N PHE A 234 -8.76 -5.49 30.25
CA PHE A 234 -9.71 -4.67 31.00
C PHE A 234 -10.90 -5.50 31.52
N ALA A 235 -11.45 -6.39 30.68
CA ALA A 235 -12.52 -7.32 31.06
C ALA A 235 -12.04 -8.33 32.12
N ALA A 236 -10.80 -8.84 32.01
CA ALA A 236 -10.24 -9.76 33.01
C ALA A 236 -10.02 -9.09 34.36
N ALA A 237 -9.85 -7.76 34.41
CA ALA A 237 -9.82 -6.96 35.67
C ALA A 237 -11.21 -6.73 36.24
N GLY A 238 -12.27 -7.26 35.63
CA GLY A 238 -13.67 -7.21 36.12
C GLY A 238 -14.46 -6.00 35.62
N HIS A 239 -13.98 -5.30 34.64
CA HIS A 239 -14.67 -4.15 34.04
C HIS A 239 -15.52 -4.54 32.82
N GLU A 240 -16.61 -3.83 32.59
CA GLU A 240 -17.48 -4.04 31.42
C GLU A 240 -16.86 -3.41 30.15
N VAL A 241 -17.04 -4.13 29.02
CA VAL A 241 -16.64 -3.67 27.69
C VAL A 241 -17.85 -3.72 26.76
N VAL A 242 -18.12 -2.61 26.08
CA VAL A 242 -19.21 -2.49 25.12
C VAL A 242 -18.68 -2.37 23.68
N VAL A 243 -19.49 -2.83 22.73
CA VAL A 243 -19.13 -2.77 21.31
C VAL A 243 -19.87 -1.62 20.64
N VAL A 244 -19.14 -0.82 19.87
CA VAL A 244 -19.71 0.18 18.93
C VAL A 244 -19.49 -0.25 17.50
N ALA A 245 -20.22 0.36 16.55
CA ALA A 245 -20.03 0.06 15.12
C ALA A 245 -18.60 0.38 14.67
N GLY A 246 -17.96 -0.59 14.04
CA GLY A 246 -16.65 -0.42 13.40
C GLY A 246 -16.77 0.12 11.97
N ASP A 247 -15.63 0.43 11.36
CA ASP A 247 -15.54 0.93 9.99
C ASP A 247 -14.68 0.00 9.13
N PRO A 248 -15.13 -0.41 7.92
CA PRO A 248 -14.35 -1.26 7.00
C PRO A 248 -13.01 -0.62 6.57
N ALA A 249 -12.88 0.71 6.60
CA ALA A 249 -11.63 1.42 6.32
C ALA A 249 -10.61 1.27 7.45
N ALA A 250 -11.06 0.96 8.68
CA ALA A 250 -10.17 0.71 9.84
C ALA A 250 -9.53 -0.69 9.82
N PHE A 251 -9.33 -1.29 8.64
CA PHE A 251 -8.64 -2.58 8.51
C PHE A 251 -7.17 -2.49 8.93
N LYS A 252 -6.63 -3.61 9.40
CA LYS A 252 -5.24 -3.68 9.86
C LYS A 252 -4.34 -4.13 8.72
N ILE A 253 -3.36 -3.32 8.34
CA ILE A 253 -2.33 -3.73 7.37
C ILE A 253 -1.43 -4.76 8.06
N THR A 254 -1.43 -6.01 7.61
CA THR A 254 -0.63 -7.12 8.17
C THR A 254 0.15 -7.87 7.11
N THR A 255 -0.30 -7.84 5.88
CA THR A 255 0.26 -8.57 4.74
C THR A 255 0.53 -7.61 3.57
N SER A 256 1.26 -8.09 2.56
CA SER A 256 1.45 -7.34 1.30
C SER A 256 0.12 -7.13 0.53
N TRP A 257 -0.87 -7.99 0.74
CA TRP A 257 -2.21 -7.79 0.19
C TRP A 257 -2.92 -6.59 0.83
N ASP A 258 -2.82 -6.47 2.18
CA ASP A 258 -3.39 -5.32 2.88
C ASP A 258 -2.71 -4.01 2.45
N LEU A 259 -1.40 -4.06 2.15
CA LEU A 259 -0.65 -2.90 1.66
C LEU A 259 -1.17 -2.44 0.29
N ARG A 260 -1.36 -3.36 -0.66
CA ARG A 260 -1.97 -3.04 -1.96
C ARG A 260 -3.39 -2.49 -1.82
N ARG A 261 -4.21 -3.09 -0.94
CA ARG A 261 -5.54 -2.56 -0.61
C ARG A 261 -5.47 -1.12 -0.08
N ALA A 262 -4.48 -0.83 0.75
CA ALA A 262 -4.24 0.50 1.29
C ALA A 262 -3.87 1.52 0.19
N GLU A 263 -3.00 1.14 -0.75
CA GLU A 263 -2.62 1.96 -1.90
C GLU A 263 -3.82 2.28 -2.80
N THR A 264 -4.65 1.26 -3.09
CA THR A 264 -5.90 1.44 -3.85
C THR A 264 -6.83 2.44 -3.14
N LEU A 265 -7.01 2.31 -1.83
CA LEU A 265 -7.87 3.22 -1.05
C LEU A 265 -7.35 4.68 -1.09
N VAL A 266 -6.03 4.86 -1.06
CA VAL A 266 -5.44 6.21 -1.20
C VAL A 266 -5.67 6.77 -2.60
N ALA A 267 -5.50 5.97 -3.65
CA ALA A 267 -5.75 6.38 -5.02
C ALA A 267 -7.23 6.78 -5.23
N GLU A 268 -8.17 6.01 -4.68
CA GLU A 268 -9.60 6.32 -4.71
C GLU A 268 -9.93 7.64 -3.99
N ARG A 269 -9.32 7.91 -2.83
CA ARG A 269 -9.50 9.15 -2.07
C ARG A 269 -8.87 10.37 -2.76
N ALA A 270 -7.73 10.19 -3.42
CA ALA A 270 -7.06 11.25 -4.19
C ALA A 270 -7.84 11.63 -5.46
N GLY A 271 -8.50 10.65 -6.12
CA GLY A 271 -9.41 10.90 -7.26
C GLY A 271 -10.76 11.52 -6.87
N GLY A 272 -11.10 11.55 -5.59
CA GLY A 272 -12.43 11.83 -5.06
C GLY A 272 -12.71 13.25 -4.56
N SER A 273 -11.91 14.28 -4.88
CA SER A 273 -12.20 15.68 -4.47
C SER A 273 -13.35 16.35 -5.24
N GLY A 274 -14.14 15.60 -5.99
CA GLY A 274 -15.40 16.04 -6.58
C GLY A 274 -16.44 14.95 -6.38
N GLY A 275 -17.42 15.16 -5.55
CA GLY A 275 -18.58 14.38 -5.12
C GLY A 275 -19.06 13.21 -6.00
N SER A 276 -18.23 12.20 -6.22
CA SER A 276 -18.58 10.99 -6.98
C SER A 276 -18.86 9.80 -6.02
N SER A 277 -19.91 9.06 -6.32
CA SER A 277 -20.32 7.83 -5.67
C SER A 277 -19.17 6.77 -5.68
N PRO A 278 -19.07 5.84 -4.70
CA PRO A 278 -18.14 4.71 -4.77
C PRO A 278 -18.23 3.92 -6.09
N ALA A 279 -19.40 3.88 -6.71
CA ALA A 279 -19.61 3.30 -8.04
C ALA A 279 -18.86 4.07 -9.15
N ASP A 280 -18.67 5.38 -8.99
CA ASP A 280 -17.97 6.22 -9.97
C ASP A 280 -16.44 6.03 -9.88
N GLY A 281 -15.90 5.77 -8.68
CA GLY A 281 -14.48 5.43 -8.48
C GLY A 281 -14.12 4.08 -9.11
N VAL A 282 -14.97 3.06 -8.94
CA VAL A 282 -14.81 1.76 -9.62
C VAL A 282 -14.90 1.92 -11.13
N ARG A 283 -15.83 2.77 -11.62
CA ARG A 283 -16.00 3.06 -13.04
C ARG A 283 -14.78 3.80 -13.61
N ALA A 284 -14.26 4.80 -12.91
CA ALA A 284 -13.06 5.52 -13.31
C ALA A 284 -11.80 4.62 -13.35
N ALA A 285 -11.67 3.68 -12.41
CA ALA A 285 -10.61 2.66 -12.43
C ALA A 285 -10.78 1.69 -13.61
N ALA A 286 -12.02 1.25 -13.88
CA ALA A 286 -12.34 0.38 -15.02
C ALA A 286 -12.12 1.11 -16.36
N ASP A 287 -12.40 2.41 -16.43
CA ASP A 287 -12.20 3.24 -17.63
C ASP A 287 -10.72 3.41 -18.00
N ARG A 288 -9.80 3.12 -17.07
CA ARG A 288 -8.34 3.14 -17.32
C ARG A 288 -7.79 1.80 -17.82
N LEU A 289 -8.54 0.71 -17.68
CA LEU A 289 -8.10 -0.60 -18.11
C LEU A 289 -8.45 -0.83 -19.57
N ARG A 290 -7.53 -1.45 -20.31
CA ARG A 290 -7.72 -1.86 -21.71
C ARG A 290 -7.30 -3.31 -21.84
N THR A 291 -8.07 -4.06 -22.61
CA THR A 291 -7.75 -5.45 -22.95
C THR A 291 -7.42 -5.56 -24.44
N GLY A 292 -6.48 -6.41 -24.77
CA GLY A 292 -6.14 -6.75 -26.14
C GLY A 292 -6.02 -8.26 -26.32
N LEU A 293 -6.24 -8.69 -27.55
CA LEU A 293 -6.10 -10.06 -28.01
C LEU A 293 -5.09 -10.08 -29.14
N GLY A 294 -4.15 -11.02 -29.08
CA GLY A 294 -3.23 -11.35 -30.16
C GLY A 294 -3.31 -12.84 -30.51
N VAL A 295 -3.23 -13.14 -31.77
CA VAL A 295 -3.24 -14.52 -32.29
C VAL A 295 -2.16 -14.64 -33.34
N ASP A 296 -1.27 -15.62 -33.18
CA ASP A 296 -0.25 -15.91 -34.16
C ASP A 296 -0.21 -17.40 -34.52
N VAL A 297 0.04 -17.72 -35.75
CA VAL A 297 0.01 -19.09 -36.31
C VAL A 297 1.20 -19.29 -37.24
N HIS A 298 2.05 -20.23 -36.92
CA HIS A 298 3.22 -20.59 -37.72
C HIS A 298 3.23 -22.08 -38.07
N ALA A 299 3.55 -22.38 -39.33
CA ALA A 299 3.83 -23.76 -39.76
C ALA A 299 5.21 -24.20 -39.28
N PHE A 300 5.41 -25.51 -39.08
CA PHE A 300 6.75 -26.06 -38.81
C PHE A 300 7.62 -26.00 -40.03
N ASP A 301 8.89 -25.63 -39.85
CA ASP A 301 9.96 -25.67 -40.84
C ASP A 301 11.15 -26.41 -40.26
N ALA A 302 11.58 -27.49 -40.95
CA ALA A 302 12.65 -28.35 -40.47
C ALA A 302 14.05 -27.71 -40.61
N ASP A 303 14.17 -26.69 -41.44
CA ASP A 303 15.44 -26.02 -41.74
C ASP A 303 15.72 -24.86 -40.78
N GLU A 304 14.72 -24.48 -39.94
CA GLU A 304 14.83 -23.39 -38.98
C GLU A 304 14.94 -23.89 -37.54
N PRO A 305 15.64 -23.18 -36.63
CA PRO A 305 15.65 -23.50 -35.19
C PRO A 305 14.29 -23.13 -34.57
N LEU A 306 13.82 -23.95 -33.60
CA LEU A 306 12.59 -23.65 -32.88
C LEU A 306 12.83 -22.66 -31.72
N HIS A 307 12.24 -21.49 -31.84
CA HIS A 307 12.06 -20.51 -30.76
C HIS A 307 10.57 -20.44 -30.40
N LEU A 308 10.23 -20.52 -29.11
CA LEU A 308 8.85 -20.42 -28.65
C LEU A 308 8.81 -19.87 -27.20
N GLY A 309 8.16 -18.74 -27.00
CA GLY A 309 8.08 -18.07 -25.69
C GLY A 309 9.45 -17.67 -25.15
N LEU A 310 10.30 -17.13 -26.00
CA LEU A 310 11.68 -16.71 -25.74
C LEU A 310 12.63 -17.84 -25.32
N LEU A 311 12.22 -19.10 -25.56
CA LEU A 311 13.05 -20.26 -25.28
C LEU A 311 13.43 -20.99 -26.59
N HIS A 312 14.66 -21.47 -26.67
CA HIS A 312 15.13 -22.34 -27.74
C HIS A 312 14.84 -23.82 -27.44
N PHE A 313 14.34 -24.57 -28.43
CA PHE A 313 14.05 -26.01 -28.37
C PHE A 313 14.90 -26.75 -29.41
N PRO A 314 16.13 -27.18 -29.05
CA PRO A 314 17.12 -27.68 -30.02
C PRO A 314 16.74 -29.00 -30.70
N ASP A 315 15.85 -29.79 -30.09
CA ASP A 315 15.46 -31.12 -30.58
C ASP A 315 14.17 -31.12 -31.39
N GLU A 316 13.62 -29.89 -31.70
CA GLU A 316 12.36 -29.74 -32.41
C GLU A 316 12.55 -28.94 -33.69
N ALA A 317 11.71 -29.20 -34.68
CA ALA A 317 11.67 -28.41 -35.92
C ALA A 317 11.19 -26.99 -35.62
N GLY A 318 11.82 -26.00 -36.24
CA GLY A 318 11.48 -24.59 -36.08
C GLY A 318 10.14 -24.20 -36.69
N LEU A 319 9.90 -22.92 -36.70
CA LEU A 319 8.67 -22.31 -37.24
C LEU A 319 9.03 -21.42 -38.44
N ALA A 320 8.27 -21.56 -39.54
CA ALA A 320 8.44 -20.76 -40.74
C ALA A 320 8.07 -19.30 -40.46
N GLY A 321 8.93 -18.34 -40.86
CA GLY A 321 8.63 -16.92 -40.68
C GLY A 321 9.74 -16.00 -41.17
N HIS A 322 9.50 -14.68 -41.15
CA HIS A 322 10.48 -13.64 -41.51
C HIS A 322 11.39 -13.24 -40.33
N SER A 323 11.09 -13.72 -39.12
CA SER A 323 11.82 -13.53 -37.84
C SER A 323 12.29 -14.89 -37.35
N ASP A 324 12.53 -15.05 -36.04
CA ASP A 324 12.80 -16.34 -35.40
C ASP A 324 11.56 -17.26 -35.27
N GLY A 325 10.38 -16.81 -35.78
CA GLY A 325 9.13 -17.57 -35.79
C GLY A 325 8.50 -17.78 -34.40
N ASP A 326 8.90 -17.03 -33.35
CA ASP A 326 8.35 -17.17 -32.01
C ASP A 326 6.89 -16.74 -31.94
N ALA A 327 5.98 -17.69 -32.21
CA ALA A 327 4.54 -17.44 -32.21
C ALA A 327 4.00 -16.93 -30.88
N VAL A 328 4.60 -17.31 -29.75
CA VAL A 328 4.18 -16.82 -28.43
C VAL A 328 4.56 -15.36 -28.26
N ALA A 329 5.79 -14.97 -28.57
CA ALA A 329 6.23 -13.59 -28.48
C ALA A 329 5.41 -12.68 -29.42
N HIS A 330 5.13 -13.11 -30.65
CA HIS A 330 4.33 -12.36 -31.62
C HIS A 330 2.87 -12.18 -31.13
N ALA A 331 2.23 -13.24 -30.64
CA ALA A 331 0.89 -13.13 -30.07
C ALA A 331 0.84 -12.18 -28.88
N VAL A 332 1.87 -12.19 -28.01
CA VAL A 332 1.97 -11.24 -26.88
C VAL A 332 2.14 -9.81 -27.37
N VAL A 333 2.98 -9.57 -28.37
CA VAL A 333 3.16 -8.25 -29.01
C VAL A 333 1.83 -7.72 -29.54
N ASP A 334 1.10 -8.53 -30.29
CA ASP A 334 -0.19 -8.16 -30.85
C ASP A 334 -1.23 -7.88 -29.77
N ALA A 335 -1.27 -8.70 -28.72
CA ALA A 335 -2.16 -8.47 -27.59
C ALA A 335 -1.86 -7.12 -26.90
N LEU A 336 -0.60 -6.79 -26.68
CA LEU A 336 -0.16 -5.54 -26.06
C LEU A 336 -0.50 -4.33 -26.93
N LEU A 337 -0.14 -4.36 -28.21
CA LEU A 337 -0.42 -3.28 -29.17
C LEU A 337 -1.94 -3.08 -29.34
N SER A 338 -2.70 -4.16 -29.46
CA SER A 338 -4.17 -4.14 -29.54
C SER A 338 -4.80 -3.51 -28.31
N ALA A 339 -4.32 -3.86 -27.09
CA ALA A 339 -4.82 -3.28 -25.83
C ALA A 339 -4.61 -1.77 -25.77
N ALA A 340 -3.47 -1.29 -26.26
CA ALA A 340 -3.13 0.14 -26.29
C ALA A 340 -3.72 0.90 -27.49
N GLY A 341 -4.38 0.20 -28.46
CA GLY A 341 -4.88 0.81 -29.69
C GLY A 341 -3.77 1.28 -30.65
N LEU A 342 -2.60 0.63 -30.60
CA LEU A 342 -1.40 0.98 -31.37
C LEU A 342 -1.23 0.17 -32.65
N GLY A 343 -2.20 -0.68 -33.01
CA GLY A 343 -2.16 -1.53 -34.23
C GLY A 343 -1.73 -2.96 -33.92
N ASP A 344 -0.97 -3.56 -34.83
CA ASP A 344 -0.45 -4.94 -34.76
C ASP A 344 1.03 -4.98 -35.17
N ILE A 345 1.68 -6.15 -35.00
CA ILE A 345 3.10 -6.35 -35.30
C ILE A 345 3.44 -5.98 -36.76
N GLY A 346 2.56 -6.31 -37.69
CA GLY A 346 2.77 -6.03 -39.13
C GLY A 346 2.71 -4.54 -39.47
N SER A 347 1.74 -3.82 -38.91
CA SER A 347 1.55 -2.37 -39.12
C SER A 347 2.61 -1.52 -38.40
N VAL A 348 3.08 -1.99 -37.23
CA VAL A 348 4.00 -1.23 -36.39
C VAL A 348 5.47 -1.43 -36.77
N PHE A 349 5.86 -2.65 -37.09
CA PHE A 349 7.25 -3.00 -37.39
C PHE A 349 7.52 -3.22 -38.86
N GLY A 350 6.49 -3.57 -39.65
CA GLY A 350 6.59 -3.82 -41.07
C GLY A 350 7.51 -4.99 -41.44
N THR A 351 7.48 -5.41 -42.70
CA THR A 351 8.40 -6.45 -43.21
C THR A 351 9.63 -5.85 -43.91
N SER A 352 9.70 -4.53 -44.03
CA SER A 352 10.74 -3.81 -44.81
C SER A 352 11.80 -3.10 -43.95
N ASP A 353 11.62 -3.03 -42.61
CA ASP A 353 12.61 -2.40 -41.74
C ASP A 353 13.76 -3.38 -41.45
N PRO A 354 15.01 -3.06 -41.86
CA PRO A 354 16.16 -3.94 -41.68
C PRO A 354 16.47 -4.30 -40.21
N ARG A 355 15.99 -3.49 -39.24
CA ARG A 355 16.22 -3.74 -37.81
C ARG A 355 15.48 -4.98 -37.33
N PHE A 356 14.43 -5.40 -38.01
CA PHE A 356 13.58 -6.51 -37.61
C PHE A 356 13.73 -7.75 -38.54
N ALA A 357 14.57 -7.68 -39.57
CA ALA A 357 14.87 -8.82 -40.42
C ALA A 357 15.66 -9.87 -39.65
N GLY A 358 15.07 -11.06 -39.44
CA GLY A 358 15.66 -12.13 -38.59
C GLY A 358 15.76 -11.79 -37.11
N ALA A 359 15.03 -10.79 -36.63
CA ALA A 359 15.03 -10.41 -35.20
C ALA A 359 14.33 -11.47 -34.35
N SER A 360 14.81 -11.63 -33.12
CA SER A 360 14.16 -12.52 -32.16
C SER A 360 12.85 -11.94 -31.63
N GLY A 361 11.95 -12.81 -31.17
CA GLY A 361 10.69 -12.41 -30.52
C GLY A 361 10.88 -11.43 -29.35
N GLU A 362 12.01 -11.53 -28.65
CA GLU A 362 12.38 -10.60 -27.57
C GLU A 362 12.56 -9.16 -28.06
N VAL A 363 13.14 -8.96 -29.26
CA VAL A 363 13.34 -7.63 -29.85
C VAL A 363 12.00 -6.97 -30.15
N PHE A 364 11.06 -7.71 -30.74
CA PHE A 364 9.71 -7.21 -31.01
C PHE A 364 8.96 -6.87 -29.70
N LEU A 365 9.06 -7.75 -28.70
CA LEU A 365 8.41 -7.58 -27.42
C LEU A 365 8.94 -6.34 -26.69
N THR A 366 10.26 -6.14 -26.64
CA THR A 366 10.90 -4.96 -26.05
C THR A 366 10.46 -3.68 -26.77
N ALA A 367 10.48 -3.67 -28.10
CA ALA A 367 10.05 -2.51 -28.87
C ALA A 367 8.54 -2.19 -28.72
N ALA A 368 7.69 -3.19 -28.54
CA ALA A 368 6.27 -3.00 -28.23
C ALA A 368 6.08 -2.37 -26.84
N LEU A 369 6.80 -2.85 -25.82
CA LEU A 369 6.75 -2.31 -24.46
C LEU A 369 7.23 -0.87 -24.38
N GLU A 370 8.29 -0.51 -25.10
CA GLU A 370 8.73 0.89 -25.25
C GLU A 370 7.63 1.78 -25.83
N ARG A 371 6.93 1.31 -26.88
CA ARG A 371 5.82 2.05 -27.48
C ARG A 371 4.63 2.21 -26.54
N LEU A 372 4.28 1.16 -25.77
CA LEU A 372 3.23 1.22 -24.75
C LEU A 372 3.57 2.29 -23.71
N THR A 373 4.80 2.26 -23.18
CA THR A 373 5.28 3.24 -22.20
C THR A 373 5.23 4.66 -22.73
N HIS A 374 5.66 4.89 -23.98
CA HIS A 374 5.58 6.20 -24.62
C HIS A 374 4.13 6.66 -24.84
N ALA A 375 3.21 5.73 -25.08
CA ALA A 375 1.78 6.01 -25.24
C ALA A 375 1.03 6.16 -23.90
N GLY A 376 1.73 6.03 -22.77
CA GLY A 376 1.15 6.19 -21.44
C GLY A 376 0.40 4.96 -20.93
N PHE A 377 0.89 3.76 -21.26
CA PHE A 377 0.33 2.51 -20.76
C PHE A 377 1.36 1.69 -19.98
N ASP A 378 0.90 1.05 -18.90
CA ASP A 378 1.63 0.01 -18.18
C ASP A 378 0.93 -1.34 -18.35
N VAL A 379 1.73 -2.41 -18.42
CA VAL A 379 1.21 -3.78 -18.49
C VAL A 379 0.78 -4.24 -17.11
N VAL A 380 -0.44 -4.75 -16.98
CA VAL A 380 -0.98 -5.30 -15.74
C VAL A 380 -0.74 -6.80 -15.67
N ASN A 381 -1.09 -7.53 -16.73
CA ASN A 381 -0.79 -8.96 -16.90
C ASN A 381 -0.95 -9.42 -18.33
N VAL A 382 -0.36 -10.57 -18.63
CA VAL A 382 -0.54 -11.30 -19.91
C VAL A 382 -0.89 -12.76 -19.61
N ALA A 383 -1.82 -13.32 -20.40
CA ALA A 383 -2.11 -14.75 -20.39
C ALA A 383 -1.95 -15.32 -21.81
N VAL A 384 -1.25 -16.44 -21.92
CA VAL A 384 -0.96 -17.10 -23.21
C VAL A 384 -1.50 -18.51 -23.20
N GLN A 385 -2.17 -18.88 -24.29
CA GLN A 385 -2.57 -20.24 -24.61
C GLN A 385 -1.84 -20.72 -25.87
N VAL A 386 -1.03 -21.75 -25.74
CA VAL A 386 -0.38 -22.42 -26.88
C VAL A 386 -1.20 -23.63 -27.30
N ILE A 387 -1.44 -23.78 -28.59
CA ILE A 387 -2.21 -24.86 -29.18
C ILE A 387 -1.33 -25.59 -30.20
N GLY A 388 -0.99 -26.84 -29.93
CA GLY A 388 -0.14 -27.66 -30.78
C GLY A 388 0.25 -29.00 -30.16
N ASN A 389 0.74 -29.91 -30.98
CA ASN A 389 1.17 -31.24 -30.55
C ASN A 389 2.63 -31.26 -30.06
N ARG A 390 3.42 -30.31 -30.51
CA ARG A 390 4.84 -30.10 -30.20
C ARG A 390 5.19 -28.60 -30.28
N PRO A 391 6.27 -28.14 -29.56
CA PRO A 391 7.01 -28.89 -28.57
C PRO A 391 6.16 -29.16 -27.32
N ARG A 392 6.57 -30.13 -26.49
CA ARG A 392 5.92 -30.36 -25.19
C ARG A 392 6.39 -29.33 -24.18
N ILE A 393 5.74 -28.19 -24.14
CA ILE A 393 6.13 -27.06 -23.28
C ILE A 393 5.90 -27.30 -21.78
N GLY A 394 5.10 -28.30 -21.40
CA GLY A 394 4.75 -28.56 -20.00
C GLY A 394 5.95 -28.67 -19.06
N ALA A 395 7.04 -29.31 -19.50
CA ALA A 395 8.27 -29.46 -18.73
C ALA A 395 9.04 -28.14 -18.55
N ARG A 396 8.93 -27.19 -19.50
CA ARG A 396 9.63 -25.91 -19.53
C ARG A 396 8.69 -24.71 -19.33
N ARG A 397 7.43 -24.96 -18.99
CA ARG A 397 6.42 -23.91 -18.84
C ARG A 397 6.83 -22.82 -17.84
N LEU A 398 7.33 -23.22 -16.66
CA LEU A 398 7.77 -22.27 -15.66
C LEU A 398 9.00 -21.46 -16.08
N GLU A 399 9.90 -22.06 -16.87
CA GLU A 399 11.04 -21.37 -17.46
C GLU A 399 10.58 -20.31 -18.49
N MET A 400 9.61 -20.69 -19.33
CA MET A 400 8.99 -19.78 -20.31
C MET A 400 8.27 -18.62 -19.62
N GLU A 401 7.45 -18.90 -18.59
CA GLU A 401 6.80 -17.87 -17.78
C GLU A 401 7.81 -16.91 -17.17
N ALA A 402 8.89 -17.44 -16.55
CA ALA A 402 9.92 -16.63 -15.92
C ALA A 402 10.62 -15.72 -16.93
N ARG A 403 10.96 -16.23 -18.12
CA ARG A 403 11.62 -15.45 -19.18
C ARG A 403 10.71 -14.36 -19.74
N LEU A 404 9.43 -14.66 -19.98
CA LEU A 404 8.45 -13.68 -20.41
C LEU A 404 8.21 -12.61 -19.34
N ILE A 405 8.12 -12.99 -18.07
CA ILE A 405 7.97 -12.03 -16.94
C ILE A 405 9.16 -11.09 -16.87
N GLU A 406 10.39 -11.58 -17.07
CA GLU A 406 11.61 -10.77 -17.06
C GLU A 406 11.56 -9.66 -18.12
N VAL A 407 11.10 -9.98 -19.33
CA VAL A 407 11.03 -9.02 -20.44
C VAL A 407 9.81 -8.11 -20.33
N VAL A 408 8.63 -8.67 -20.02
CA VAL A 408 7.36 -7.92 -19.96
C VAL A 408 7.31 -6.99 -18.72
N GLY A 409 7.99 -7.34 -17.64
CA GLY A 409 7.95 -6.57 -16.40
C GLY A 409 6.64 -6.71 -15.62
N ALA A 410 5.77 -7.66 -15.99
CA ALA A 410 4.47 -7.90 -15.39
C ALA A 410 4.17 -9.42 -15.34
N PRO A 411 3.21 -9.87 -14.51
CA PRO A 411 2.83 -11.28 -14.46
C PRO A 411 2.43 -11.84 -15.82
N VAL A 412 3.04 -12.97 -16.22
CA VAL A 412 2.69 -13.73 -17.42
C VAL A 412 2.35 -15.16 -17.01
N SER A 413 1.25 -15.67 -17.52
CA SER A 413 0.87 -17.09 -17.39
C SER A 413 0.84 -17.76 -18.76
N VAL A 414 1.36 -19.00 -18.83
CA VAL A 414 1.36 -19.80 -20.05
C VAL A 414 0.64 -21.12 -19.81
N SER A 415 -0.27 -21.46 -20.69
CA SER A 415 -0.95 -22.75 -20.75
C SER A 415 -0.84 -23.37 -22.13
N ALA A 416 -1.00 -24.68 -22.22
CA ALA A 416 -0.94 -25.39 -23.50
C ALA A 416 -2.04 -26.47 -23.60
N THR A 417 -2.50 -26.68 -24.82
CA THR A 417 -3.45 -27.74 -25.16
C THR A 417 -3.16 -28.34 -26.54
N THR A 418 -3.75 -29.49 -26.81
CA THR A 418 -3.81 -30.07 -28.15
C THR A 418 -5.22 -29.94 -28.70
N THR A 419 -5.39 -30.19 -30.00
CA THR A 419 -6.71 -30.26 -30.64
C THR A 419 -7.12 -31.70 -30.93
N ASP A 420 -6.51 -32.68 -30.26
CA ASP A 420 -6.83 -34.12 -30.39
C ASP A 420 -6.87 -34.63 -31.84
N GLY A 421 -5.90 -34.17 -32.65
CA GLY A 421 -5.80 -34.55 -34.07
C GLY A 421 -6.63 -33.70 -35.05
N LEU A 422 -7.41 -32.72 -34.53
CA LEU A 422 -8.23 -31.88 -35.39
C LEU A 422 -7.44 -30.65 -35.91
N GLY A 423 -7.69 -30.30 -37.19
CA GLY A 423 -7.08 -29.15 -37.82
C GLY A 423 -5.58 -29.27 -38.07
N ALA A 424 -4.95 -28.19 -38.54
CA ALA A 424 -3.51 -28.14 -38.83
C ALA A 424 -2.65 -28.40 -37.61
N THR A 425 -2.98 -27.77 -36.46
CA THR A 425 -2.27 -27.95 -35.19
C THR A 425 -2.39 -29.39 -34.64
N GLY A 426 -3.57 -30.01 -34.83
CA GLY A 426 -3.78 -31.41 -34.42
C GLY A 426 -3.05 -32.40 -35.32
N ARG A 427 -2.86 -32.11 -36.60
CA ARG A 427 -2.02 -32.91 -37.51
C ARG A 427 -0.52 -32.66 -37.35
N GLY A 428 -0.13 -31.70 -36.48
CA GLY A 428 1.27 -31.38 -36.24
C GLY A 428 1.91 -30.57 -37.39
N GLU A 429 1.12 -29.78 -38.12
CA GLU A 429 1.60 -28.94 -39.21
C GLU A 429 2.13 -27.58 -38.74
N GLY A 430 1.81 -27.19 -37.52
CA GLY A 430 2.23 -25.91 -36.92
C GLY A 430 1.76 -25.71 -35.51
N VAL A 431 2.00 -24.49 -34.98
CA VAL A 431 1.63 -24.04 -33.64
C VAL A 431 0.76 -22.77 -33.79
N THR A 432 -0.24 -22.66 -32.89
CA THR A 432 -1.02 -21.43 -32.71
C THR A 432 -0.77 -20.93 -31.29
N ALA A 433 -0.47 -19.66 -31.15
CA ALA A 433 -0.45 -18.95 -29.88
C ALA A 433 -1.58 -17.92 -29.83
N ILE A 434 -2.27 -17.88 -28.70
CA ILE A 434 -3.30 -16.87 -28.40
C ILE A 434 -2.88 -16.18 -27.11
N ALA A 435 -2.76 -14.86 -27.15
CA ALA A 435 -2.42 -14.06 -25.98
C ALA A 435 -3.53 -13.06 -25.67
N THR A 436 -3.77 -12.82 -24.39
CA THR A 436 -4.56 -11.68 -23.93
C THR A 436 -3.69 -10.82 -23.04
N ALA A 437 -3.76 -9.51 -23.24
CA ALA A 437 -3.09 -8.53 -22.39
C ALA A 437 -4.10 -7.63 -21.71
N LEU A 438 -3.81 -7.30 -20.44
CA LEU A 438 -4.47 -6.24 -19.72
C LEU A 438 -3.43 -5.13 -19.48
N VAL A 439 -3.76 -3.91 -19.90
CA VAL A 439 -2.93 -2.73 -19.68
C VAL A 439 -3.72 -1.65 -18.94
N SER A 440 -3.03 -0.76 -18.25
CA SER A 440 -3.61 0.39 -17.58
C SER A 440 -3.06 1.69 -18.16
N VAL A 441 -3.92 2.71 -18.28
CA VAL A 441 -3.51 4.07 -18.64
C VAL A 441 -2.78 4.69 -17.46
N VAL A 442 -1.56 5.16 -17.70
CA VAL A 442 -0.75 5.93 -16.72
C VAL A 442 -0.96 7.41 -16.98
N GLU A 443 -1.37 8.17 -15.94
CA GLU A 443 -1.40 9.62 -16.07
C GLU A 443 0.03 10.16 -16.23
N PRO A 444 0.24 11.15 -17.12
CA PRO A 444 1.54 11.79 -17.23
C PRO A 444 1.95 12.35 -15.86
N ARG A 445 3.01 11.83 -15.26
CA ARG A 445 3.62 12.47 -14.10
C ARG A 445 3.99 13.89 -14.54
N GLU A 446 3.39 14.90 -13.90
CA GLU A 446 3.84 16.28 -14.08
C GLU A 446 5.36 16.32 -13.91
N ARG A 447 6.06 16.67 -14.98
CA ARG A 447 7.50 16.93 -14.87
C ARG A 447 7.62 18.08 -13.91
N THR A 448 8.10 17.83 -12.70
CA THR A 448 8.54 18.87 -11.78
C THR A 448 9.54 19.73 -12.55
N ALA A 449 9.12 20.96 -12.87
CA ALA A 449 10.00 21.93 -13.48
C ALA A 449 11.25 22.09 -12.57
N PRO A 450 12.46 22.19 -13.13
CA PRO A 450 13.64 22.42 -12.31
C PRO A 450 13.45 23.70 -11.50
N PRO A 451 13.94 23.78 -10.25
CA PRO A 451 13.78 24.94 -9.40
C PRO A 451 14.31 26.17 -10.14
N ARG A 452 13.46 27.19 -10.28
CA ARG A 452 13.87 28.49 -10.85
C ARG A 452 14.97 29.04 -9.95
N GLY A 453 16.17 29.18 -10.51
CA GLY A 453 17.30 29.80 -9.84
C GLY A 453 16.88 31.17 -9.29
N THR A 454 17.14 31.37 -8.01
CA THR A 454 17.01 32.66 -7.33
C THR A 454 17.91 33.65 -8.01
N SER A 455 17.36 34.60 -8.78
CA SER A 455 18.09 35.76 -9.25
C SER A 455 18.31 36.68 -8.05
N THR A 456 19.55 36.76 -7.60
CA THR A 456 20.01 37.81 -6.69
C THR A 456 19.97 39.15 -7.43
N THR A 457 19.12 40.04 -6.95
CA THR A 457 19.06 41.44 -7.32
C THR A 457 20.33 42.12 -6.78
N GLY A 458 21.25 42.46 -7.69
CA GLY A 458 22.33 43.39 -7.44
C GLY A 458 21.92 44.78 -7.94
N THR A 459 21.82 45.73 -7.02
CA THR A 459 21.70 47.17 -7.25
C THR A 459 22.98 47.74 -7.83
N GLY A 460 22.87 48.59 -8.87
CA GLY A 460 24.00 49.37 -9.40
C GLY A 460 23.65 50.21 -10.61
N ASP A 461 23.30 51.34 -10.40
CA ASP A 461 23.32 52.73 -10.81
C ASP A 461 24.01 53.11 -12.14
N HIS A 462 23.36 54.00 -12.87
CA HIS A 462 23.73 55.09 -13.74
C HIS A 462 24.04 54.92 -15.25
N ARG A 463 23.20 55.61 -16.00
CA ARG A 463 23.42 56.70 -17.00
C ARG A 463 23.56 56.32 -18.47
N ASP A 464 22.75 57.10 -19.18
CA ASP A 464 22.86 57.77 -20.48
C ASP A 464 22.37 57.08 -21.75
N GLN A 465 21.25 57.62 -22.24
CA GLN A 465 20.83 57.73 -23.64
C GLN A 465 21.81 58.64 -24.44
N PRO A 466 21.82 58.77 -25.80
CA PRO A 466 20.63 58.79 -26.64
C PRO A 466 20.77 58.20 -28.07
N ASP A 467 19.64 57.93 -28.67
CA ASP A 467 19.14 58.39 -29.97
C ASP A 467 19.75 57.91 -31.30
N GLN A 468 18.87 57.67 -32.22
CA GLN A 468 18.74 57.87 -33.68
C GLN A 468 18.54 56.61 -34.53
N THR A 469 17.32 56.54 -35.01
CA THR A 469 16.86 56.55 -36.44
C THR A 469 17.54 55.58 -37.40
N ASP A 470 16.81 54.68 -38.05
CA ASP A 470 16.24 54.85 -39.40
C ASP A 470 15.55 53.57 -39.89
N ARG A 471 14.35 53.79 -40.40
CA ARG A 471 13.70 53.01 -41.44
C ARG A 471 14.11 53.56 -42.82
N PRO A 472 14.03 52.82 -43.91
CA PRO A 472 12.80 52.54 -44.64
C PRO A 472 12.80 51.17 -45.35
N ASP A 473 11.66 50.57 -45.51
CA ASP A 473 10.59 50.65 -46.54
C ASP A 473 10.91 49.92 -47.87
N GLN A 474 9.84 49.33 -48.38
CA GLN A 474 9.47 48.93 -49.76
C GLN A 474 9.64 47.51 -50.20
N THR A 475 8.52 46.92 -50.40
CA THR A 475 7.70 46.65 -51.60
C THR A 475 7.95 45.23 -52.14
N ASP A 476 6.92 44.41 -52.15
CA ASP A 476 5.86 44.22 -53.17
C ASP A 476 6.33 43.42 -54.38
N THR A 477 5.67 42.33 -54.67
CA THR A 477 5.04 41.84 -55.92
C THR A 477 4.81 40.34 -55.86
N THR A 478 3.54 39.92 -55.79
CA THR A 478 2.71 39.29 -56.84
C THR A 478 3.43 38.26 -57.72
N GLU A 479 2.94 37.07 -57.91
CA GLU A 479 1.87 36.62 -58.78
C GLU A 479 2.01 35.11 -59.08
N THR A 480 0.91 34.42 -59.00
CA THR A 480 0.37 33.38 -59.90
C THR A 480 1.33 32.37 -60.54
N ASP A 481 1.03 31.10 -60.64
CA ASP A 481 -0.04 30.42 -61.41
C ASP A 481 0.13 28.89 -61.37
N ARG A 482 -0.99 28.20 -61.27
CA ARG A 482 -1.47 26.96 -61.89
C ARG A 482 -0.59 25.76 -62.29
N SER A 483 -1.16 24.66 -61.92
CA SER A 483 -1.42 23.41 -62.72
C SER A 483 -0.28 22.42 -62.95
N ALA A 484 -0.38 21.26 -62.39
CA ALA A 484 -0.74 19.98 -63.02
C ALA A 484 -0.88 18.91 -61.93
#